data_e17aef5ae8d2cfe586dc9146e464f7e6
#
_entry.id   e17aef5ae8d2cfe586dc9146e464f7e6
#
_cell.length_a   1.000
_cell.length_b   1.000
_cell.length_c   1.000
_cell.angle_alpha   90.00
_cell.angle_beta   90.00
_cell.angle_gamma   90.00
#
_symmetry.space_group_name_H-M   'P 1'
#
loop_
_entity.id
_entity.type
_entity.pdbx_description
1 polymer ?
#
loop_
_entity_poly.entity_id
_entity_poly.type
_entity_poly.pdbx_seq_one_letter_code
_entity_poly.pdbx_strand_id
1 'polypeptide(L)'
;GIHRGEEGENLLLDSFIADKSFLLRMARDYAALDYMDFLDILTHVLPEVAVGCYAFDGYVAFMDGMEDYFRASMDLLDSGIRRELFQPDRQIRTKAHDTPPALYAPGSAAKNSVMTAGSVIEGSVENSVCFRNVRIEKGAVVRNCVLMEKCVVKVGARLENVVCDKNVT
;
A
#
# COMPACT_ATOMS: atom_id res chain seq x y z
N GLY A 1 -14.47 11.16 7.17
CA GLY A 1 -13.30 10.63 7.87
C GLY A 1 -13.63 9.24 8.39
N ILE A 2 -12.80 8.27 8.05
CA ILE A 2 -12.93 6.89 8.53
C ILE A 2 -12.63 6.93 10.03
N HIS A 3 -13.62 6.59 10.85
CA HIS A 3 -13.38 6.43 12.28
C HIS A 3 -12.50 5.18 12.47
N ARG A 4 -11.30 5.37 12.98
CA ARG A 4 -10.58 4.26 13.62
C ARG A 4 -11.37 3.90 14.86
N GLY A 5 -11.99 2.70 14.87
CA GLY A 5 -12.63 2.17 16.07
C GLY A 5 -11.64 2.09 17.23
N GLU A 6 -12.14 2.23 18.43
CA GLU A 6 -11.37 1.90 19.63
C GLU A 6 -11.10 0.39 19.66
N GLU A 7 -10.13 -0.06 20.47
CA GLU A 7 -9.76 -1.46 20.57
C GLU A 7 -11.00 -2.32 20.91
N GLY A 8 -11.41 -3.19 19.97
CA GLY A 8 -12.61 -4.03 20.09
C GLY A 8 -13.81 -3.60 19.25
N GLU A 9 -13.75 -2.51 18.50
CA GLU A 9 -14.80 -2.11 17.56
C GLU A 9 -14.57 -2.73 16.16
N ASN A 10 -15.66 -3.11 15.49
CA ASN A 10 -15.62 -3.55 14.11
C ASN A 10 -15.51 -2.34 13.18
N LEU A 11 -14.54 -2.36 12.27
CA LEU A 11 -14.36 -1.34 11.24
C LEU A 11 -15.04 -1.76 9.94
N LEU A 12 -15.72 -0.83 9.29
CA LEU A 12 -16.21 -1.03 7.93
C LEU A 12 -15.06 -0.92 6.94
N LEU A 13 -14.89 -1.94 6.08
CA LEU A 13 -13.82 -1.99 5.07
C LEU A 13 -14.23 -1.35 3.74
N ASP A 14 -15.23 -0.49 3.70
CA ASP A 14 -15.75 0.21 2.51
C ASP A 14 -16.08 -0.73 1.33
N SER A 15 -16.32 -1.99 1.65
CA SER A 15 -16.63 -3.04 0.67
C SER A 15 -17.97 -3.67 0.99
N PHE A 16 -18.86 -3.72 0.00
CA PHE A 16 -20.19 -4.29 0.18
C PHE A 16 -20.69 -4.96 -1.09
N ILE A 17 -21.64 -5.87 -0.92
CA ILE A 17 -22.36 -6.52 -2.00
C ILE A 17 -23.84 -6.15 -1.83
N ALA A 18 -24.47 -5.67 -2.88
CA ALA A 18 -25.86 -5.30 -2.87
C ALA A 18 -26.54 -5.63 -4.20
N ASP A 19 -27.87 -5.76 -4.18
CA ASP A 19 -28.66 -5.93 -5.40
C ASP A 19 -28.53 -4.73 -6.32
N LYS A 20 -28.43 -5.00 -7.62
CA LYS A 20 -28.39 -3.96 -8.65
C LYS A 20 -29.58 -2.99 -8.56
N SER A 21 -30.77 -3.52 -8.28
CA SER A 21 -31.99 -2.71 -8.13
C SER A 21 -31.91 -1.75 -6.95
N PHE A 22 -31.32 -2.19 -5.84
CA PHE A 22 -31.04 -1.35 -4.67
C PHE A 22 -30.07 -0.23 -5.01
N LEU A 23 -28.93 -0.56 -5.64
CA LEU A 23 -27.92 0.44 -6.04
C LEU A 23 -28.47 1.47 -7.02
N LEU A 24 -29.25 1.03 -8.02
CA LEU A 24 -29.87 1.94 -8.98
C LEU A 24 -30.93 2.86 -8.34
N ARG A 25 -31.66 2.37 -7.35
CA ARG A 25 -32.59 3.20 -6.58
C ARG A 25 -31.84 4.25 -5.80
N MET A 26 -30.83 3.86 -5.02
CA MET A 26 -29.99 4.82 -4.29
C MET A 26 -29.39 5.89 -5.19
N ALA A 27 -28.80 5.49 -6.32
CA ALA A 27 -28.23 6.42 -7.27
C ALA A 27 -29.25 7.43 -7.85
N ARG A 28 -30.54 7.05 -7.97
CA ARG A 28 -31.61 7.96 -8.43
C ARG A 28 -32.09 8.88 -7.31
N ASP A 29 -32.35 8.30 -6.14
CA ASP A 29 -32.97 9.02 -5.02
C ASP A 29 -32.03 10.09 -4.46
N TYR A 30 -30.71 9.86 -4.54
CA TYR A 30 -29.67 10.77 -4.05
C TYR A 30 -28.89 11.51 -5.15
N ALA A 31 -29.31 11.39 -6.42
CA ALA A 31 -28.63 12.00 -7.58
C ALA A 31 -28.45 13.53 -7.49
N ALA A 32 -29.28 14.22 -6.71
CA ALA A 32 -29.22 15.66 -6.54
C ALA A 32 -28.30 16.13 -5.40
N LEU A 33 -27.68 15.19 -4.67
CA LEU A 33 -26.83 15.49 -3.50
C LEU A 33 -25.37 15.40 -3.88
N ASP A 34 -24.85 16.40 -4.53
CA ASP A 34 -23.45 16.48 -5.02
C ASP A 34 -22.38 16.44 -3.91
N TYR A 35 -22.76 16.60 -2.66
CA TYR A 35 -21.86 16.65 -1.50
C TYR A 35 -21.76 15.34 -0.73
N MET A 36 -22.55 14.32 -1.09
CA MET A 36 -22.53 13.01 -0.44
C MET A 36 -21.85 11.99 -1.36
N ASP A 37 -20.87 11.29 -0.84
CA ASP A 37 -20.35 10.11 -1.50
C ASP A 37 -21.27 8.91 -1.29
N PHE A 38 -20.99 7.80 -1.95
CA PHE A 38 -21.84 6.61 -1.87
C PHE A 38 -21.84 6.00 -0.46
N LEU A 39 -20.78 6.11 0.28
CA LEU A 39 -20.66 5.59 1.64
C LEU A 39 -21.49 6.42 2.62
N ASP A 40 -21.52 7.73 2.46
CA ASP A 40 -22.39 8.64 3.22
C ASP A 40 -23.86 8.27 2.99
N ILE A 41 -24.26 8.07 1.74
CA ILE A 41 -25.61 7.65 1.37
C ILE A 41 -25.94 6.29 1.99
N LEU A 42 -25.02 5.32 1.89
CA LEU A 42 -25.22 3.99 2.46
C LEU A 42 -25.41 4.09 3.98
N THR A 43 -24.59 4.83 4.67
CA THR A 43 -24.69 5.04 6.12
C THR A 43 -26.04 5.64 6.51
N HIS A 44 -26.56 6.55 5.69
CA HIS A 44 -27.86 7.16 5.92
C HIS A 44 -29.02 6.16 5.80
N VAL A 45 -28.95 5.23 4.86
CA VAL A 45 -30.03 4.24 4.61
C VAL A 45 -29.87 2.94 5.40
N LEU A 46 -28.72 2.68 6.01
CA LEU A 46 -28.47 1.47 6.81
C LEU A 46 -29.53 1.17 7.86
N PRO A 47 -30.10 2.15 8.59
CA PRO A 47 -31.17 1.89 9.56
C PRO A 47 -32.46 1.32 8.95
N GLU A 48 -32.67 1.52 7.64
CA GLU A 48 -33.89 1.16 6.93
C GLU A 48 -33.78 -0.14 6.12
N VAL A 49 -32.57 -0.72 6.05
CA VAL A 49 -32.30 -1.92 5.24
C VAL A 49 -31.74 -3.06 6.08
N ALA A 50 -32.08 -4.29 5.71
CA ALA A 50 -31.49 -5.47 6.33
C ALA A 50 -30.06 -5.66 5.80
N VAL A 51 -29.07 -5.60 6.69
CA VAL A 51 -27.65 -5.73 6.36
C VAL A 51 -27.09 -6.97 7.03
N GLY A 52 -26.45 -7.84 6.24
CA GLY A 52 -25.61 -8.92 6.75
C GLY A 52 -24.15 -8.45 6.87
N CYS A 53 -23.48 -8.79 7.96
CA CYS A 53 -22.07 -8.49 8.12
C CYS A 53 -21.21 -9.73 7.84
N TYR A 54 -20.14 -9.55 7.09
CA TYR A 54 -19.08 -10.54 6.91
C TYR A 54 -17.83 -10.07 7.66
N ALA A 55 -17.41 -10.83 8.67
CA ALA A 55 -16.17 -10.56 9.39
C ALA A 55 -14.97 -11.00 8.53
N PHE A 56 -14.07 -10.08 8.27
CA PHE A 56 -12.82 -10.35 7.55
C PHE A 56 -11.66 -10.34 8.54
N ASP A 57 -10.97 -11.48 8.66
CA ASP A 57 -9.87 -11.68 9.62
C ASP A 57 -8.48 -11.50 8.98
N GLY A 58 -8.42 -11.08 7.72
CA GLY A 58 -7.17 -10.92 6.98
C GLY A 58 -6.49 -9.57 7.22
N TYR A 59 -5.28 -9.42 6.65
CA TYR A 59 -4.53 -8.17 6.72
C TYR A 59 -5.28 -7.03 6.04
N VAL A 60 -5.42 -5.92 6.75
CA VAL A 60 -6.03 -4.67 6.27
C VAL A 60 -5.11 -3.50 6.61
N ALA A 61 -4.86 -2.64 5.65
CA ALA A 61 -4.16 -1.38 5.85
C ALA A 61 -5.01 -0.22 5.35
N PHE A 62 -5.26 0.75 6.21
CA PHE A 62 -5.85 2.03 5.83
C PHE A 62 -4.73 3.00 5.43
N MET A 63 -4.98 3.82 4.40
CA MET A 63 -4.00 4.75 3.84
C MET A 63 -4.57 6.18 3.83
N ASP A 64 -4.85 6.71 5.02
CA ASP A 64 -5.46 8.03 5.20
C ASP A 64 -4.43 9.16 5.14
N GLY A 65 -3.15 8.82 5.28
CA GLY A 65 -2.07 9.78 5.27
C GLY A 65 -0.71 9.16 4.97
N MET A 66 0.31 10.00 4.94
CA MET A 66 1.69 9.59 4.63
C MET A 66 2.24 8.60 5.67
N GLU A 67 1.88 8.77 6.93
CA GLU A 67 2.31 7.87 8.00
C GLU A 67 1.72 6.46 7.82
N ASP A 68 0.44 6.38 7.47
CA ASP A 68 -0.23 5.11 7.22
C ASP A 68 0.34 4.43 5.96
N TYR A 69 0.60 5.21 4.90
CA TYR A 69 1.27 4.72 3.70
C TYR A 69 2.67 4.16 4.03
N PHE A 70 3.45 4.87 4.84
CA PHE A 70 4.75 4.40 5.29
C PHE A 70 4.63 3.09 6.07
N ARG A 71 3.74 3.04 7.06
CA ARG A 71 3.49 1.85 7.89
C ARG A 71 3.08 0.66 7.03
N ALA A 72 2.06 0.81 6.20
CA ALA A 72 1.59 -0.25 5.31
C ALA A 72 2.67 -0.73 4.32
N SER A 73 3.54 0.18 3.87
CA SER A 73 4.70 -0.20 3.04
C SER A 73 5.73 -1.00 3.84
N MET A 74 6.01 -0.62 5.08
CA MET A 74 6.95 -1.33 5.95
C MET A 74 6.42 -2.68 6.41
N ASP A 75 5.11 -2.84 6.55
CA ASP A 75 4.46 -4.14 6.84
C ASP A 75 4.81 -5.20 5.79
N LEU A 76 5.11 -4.80 4.56
CA LEU A 76 5.61 -5.71 3.52
C LEU A 76 6.97 -6.35 3.87
N LEU A 77 7.67 -5.89 4.88
CA LEU A 77 8.88 -6.54 5.38
C LEU A 77 8.57 -7.79 6.22
N ASP A 78 7.34 -7.91 6.73
CA ASP A 78 6.87 -9.12 7.38
C ASP A 78 6.53 -10.21 6.35
N SER A 79 7.12 -11.39 6.53
CA SER A 79 6.93 -12.53 5.62
C SER A 79 5.53 -13.15 5.72
N GLY A 80 4.87 -13.01 6.86
CA GLY A 80 3.49 -13.48 7.09
C GLY A 80 2.53 -12.65 6.27
N ILE A 81 2.61 -11.32 6.39
CA ILE A 81 1.80 -10.37 5.63
C ILE A 81 2.01 -10.55 4.13
N ARG A 82 3.25 -10.69 3.67
CA ARG A 82 3.52 -10.96 2.24
C ARG A 82 2.87 -12.25 1.75
N ARG A 83 2.94 -13.33 2.53
CA ARG A 83 2.31 -14.62 2.15
C ARG A 83 0.79 -14.50 2.10
N GLU A 84 0.20 -13.73 2.97
CA GLU A 84 -1.23 -13.49 2.98
C GLU A 84 -1.68 -12.64 1.78
N LEU A 85 -0.96 -11.58 1.46
CA LEU A 85 -1.28 -10.67 0.35
C LEU A 85 -1.02 -11.31 -1.03
N PHE A 86 0.08 -12.04 -1.19
CA PHE A 86 0.53 -12.56 -2.48
C PHE A 86 0.30 -14.07 -2.61
N GLN A 87 -0.94 -14.50 -2.40
CA GLN A 87 -1.31 -15.91 -2.55
C GLN A 87 -1.38 -16.33 -4.02
N PRO A 88 -0.94 -17.54 -4.38
CA PRO A 88 -0.95 -18.02 -5.76
C PRO A 88 -2.34 -18.11 -6.37
N ASP A 89 -3.37 -18.41 -5.58
CA ASP A 89 -4.76 -18.53 -5.99
C ASP A 89 -5.52 -17.19 -6.01
N ARG A 90 -5.00 -16.16 -5.34
CA ARG A 90 -5.54 -14.81 -5.29
C ARG A 90 -4.52 -13.76 -5.73
N GLN A 91 -3.99 -13.91 -6.91
CA GLN A 91 -2.95 -13.03 -7.42
C GLN A 91 -3.42 -11.59 -7.59
N ILE A 92 -2.67 -10.65 -7.03
CA ILE A 92 -2.83 -9.22 -7.32
C ILE A 92 -2.32 -8.96 -8.73
N ARG A 93 -3.22 -8.70 -9.67
CA ARG A 93 -2.89 -8.43 -11.07
C ARG A 93 -2.53 -6.97 -11.25
N THR A 94 -1.31 -6.70 -11.68
CA THR A 94 -0.80 -5.37 -12.00
C THR A 94 -0.28 -5.35 -13.43
N LYS A 95 0.05 -4.15 -13.92
CA LYS A 95 0.67 -4.01 -15.24
C LYS A 95 2.00 -4.77 -15.26
N ALA A 96 2.15 -5.68 -16.21
CA ALA A 96 3.41 -6.39 -16.43
C ALA A 96 4.49 -5.41 -16.92
N HIS A 97 5.70 -5.58 -16.41
CA HIS A 97 6.88 -4.84 -16.84
C HIS A 97 8.00 -5.83 -17.13
N ASP A 98 8.61 -5.65 -18.27
CA ASP A 98 9.79 -6.42 -18.68
C ASP A 98 11.05 -5.71 -18.15
N THR A 99 11.34 -5.94 -16.86
CA THR A 99 12.51 -5.37 -16.17
C THR A 99 13.41 -6.50 -15.68
N PRO A 100 14.75 -6.33 -15.76
CA PRO A 100 15.69 -7.33 -15.26
C PRO A 100 15.53 -7.50 -13.73
N PRO A 101 16.00 -8.62 -13.16
CA PRO A 101 16.10 -8.78 -11.71
C PRO A 101 16.92 -7.66 -11.07
N ALA A 102 16.78 -7.48 -9.75
CA ALA A 102 17.62 -6.55 -9.00
C ALA A 102 19.08 -7.00 -9.02
N LEU A 103 19.99 -6.05 -9.23
CA LEU A 103 21.43 -6.27 -9.26
C LEU A 103 22.07 -5.78 -7.95
N TYR A 104 22.86 -6.65 -7.32
CA TYR A 104 23.66 -6.34 -6.15
C TYR A 104 25.13 -6.31 -6.53
N ALA A 105 25.76 -5.15 -6.43
CA ALA A 105 27.19 -4.99 -6.75
C ALA A 105 28.09 -5.58 -5.65
N PRO A 106 29.31 -5.97 -5.97
CA PRO A 106 30.28 -6.42 -4.96
C PRO A 106 30.47 -5.37 -3.85
N GLY A 107 30.35 -5.81 -2.59
CA GLY A 107 30.44 -4.95 -1.42
C GLY A 107 29.15 -4.20 -1.04
N SER A 108 28.08 -4.36 -1.80
CA SER A 108 26.75 -3.89 -1.37
C SER A 108 26.18 -4.76 -0.26
N ALA A 109 25.27 -4.20 0.53
CA ALA A 109 24.56 -4.91 1.60
C ALA A 109 23.06 -4.62 1.56
N ALA A 110 22.25 -5.66 1.65
CA ALA A 110 20.81 -5.54 1.82
C ALA A 110 20.36 -6.42 2.99
N LYS A 111 19.65 -5.83 3.96
CA LYS A 111 19.16 -6.53 5.14
C LYS A 111 17.72 -6.15 5.41
N ASN A 112 16.89 -7.15 5.68
CA ASN A 112 15.46 -6.97 5.97
C ASN A 112 14.78 -5.94 5.03
N SER A 113 14.92 -6.12 3.72
CA SER A 113 14.45 -5.13 2.74
C SER A 113 13.78 -5.81 1.54
N VAL A 114 12.79 -5.14 0.97
CA VAL A 114 12.15 -5.56 -0.27
C VAL A 114 12.75 -4.76 -1.43
N MET A 115 13.33 -5.48 -2.37
CA MET A 115 13.91 -4.92 -3.60
C MET A 115 13.14 -5.42 -4.79
N THR A 116 12.64 -4.52 -5.62
CA THR A 116 11.92 -4.92 -6.82
C THR A 116 12.78 -4.87 -8.08
N ALA A 117 12.28 -5.46 -9.16
CA ALA A 117 13.01 -5.63 -10.41
C ALA A 117 13.57 -4.31 -10.98
N GLY A 118 14.70 -4.40 -11.67
CA GLY A 118 15.40 -3.27 -12.27
C GLY A 118 16.25 -2.45 -11.31
N SER A 119 16.20 -2.73 -10.00
CA SER A 119 16.97 -1.97 -9.01
C SER A 119 18.45 -2.34 -9.05
N VAL A 120 19.33 -1.36 -8.80
CA VAL A 120 20.78 -1.53 -8.73
C VAL A 120 21.29 -1.05 -7.38
N ILE A 121 21.91 -1.94 -6.63
CA ILE A 121 22.37 -1.69 -5.27
C ILE A 121 23.89 -1.77 -5.22
N GLU A 122 24.55 -0.63 -5.03
CA GLU A 122 25.98 -0.48 -4.86
C GLU A 122 26.36 -0.02 -3.43
N GLY A 123 25.37 0.47 -2.67
CA GLY A 123 25.49 0.90 -1.28
C GLY A 123 24.92 -0.11 -0.28
N SER A 124 24.41 0.38 0.84
CA SER A 124 23.75 -0.43 1.88
C SER A 124 22.30 -0.03 2.09
N VAL A 125 21.45 -1.04 2.24
CA VAL A 125 20.00 -0.89 2.48
C VAL A 125 19.60 -1.74 3.67
N GLU A 126 18.91 -1.17 4.61
CA GLU A 126 18.40 -1.87 5.78
C GLU A 126 16.96 -1.44 6.06
N ASN A 127 16.11 -2.43 6.38
CA ASN A 127 14.74 -2.22 6.81
C ASN A 127 13.97 -1.25 5.87
N SER A 128 14.01 -1.48 4.56
CA SER A 128 13.47 -0.54 3.56
C SER A 128 12.74 -1.24 2.43
N VAL A 129 11.83 -0.52 1.80
CA VAL A 129 11.09 -0.98 0.63
C VAL A 129 11.49 -0.14 -0.58
N CYS A 130 12.07 -0.79 -1.59
CA CYS A 130 12.52 -0.14 -2.82
C CYS A 130 11.70 -0.64 -4.00
N PHE A 131 11.00 0.29 -4.66
CA PHE A 131 10.23 0.02 -5.86
C PHE A 131 11.13 -0.17 -7.08
N ARG A 132 10.53 -0.33 -8.26
CA ARG A 132 11.26 -0.66 -9.49
C ARG A 132 12.28 0.40 -9.89
N ASN A 133 13.39 -0.09 -10.46
CA ASN A 133 14.44 0.77 -11.04
C ASN A 133 15.06 1.75 -10.03
N VAL A 134 15.02 1.46 -8.74
CA VAL A 134 15.73 2.25 -7.73
C VAL A 134 17.23 2.01 -7.86
N ARG A 135 18.01 3.10 -7.80
CA ARG A 135 19.46 3.04 -7.81
C ARG A 135 20.04 3.58 -6.51
N ILE A 136 20.83 2.75 -5.84
CA ILE A 136 21.55 3.13 -4.60
C ILE A 136 23.02 3.05 -4.89
N GLU A 137 23.65 4.23 -5.05
CA GLU A 137 25.02 4.36 -5.49
C GLU A 137 26.03 4.01 -4.39
N LYS A 138 27.30 3.87 -4.76
CA LYS A 138 28.38 3.40 -3.90
C LYS A 138 28.51 4.24 -2.62
N GLY A 139 28.56 3.55 -1.49
CA GLY A 139 28.70 4.20 -0.17
C GLY A 139 27.44 4.89 0.35
N ALA A 140 26.35 4.90 -0.42
CA ALA A 140 25.06 5.38 0.07
C ALA A 140 24.49 4.44 1.14
N VAL A 141 23.77 5.01 2.10
CA VAL A 141 23.14 4.29 3.22
C VAL A 141 21.64 4.64 3.26
N VAL A 142 20.80 3.62 3.19
CA VAL A 142 19.34 3.75 3.23
C VAL A 142 18.82 2.92 4.40
N ARG A 143 18.09 3.54 5.33
CA ARG A 143 17.49 2.88 6.49
C ARG A 143 16.07 3.34 6.73
N ASN A 144 15.17 2.41 7.04
CA ASN A 144 13.77 2.70 7.32
C ASN A 144 13.12 3.60 6.25
N CYS A 145 13.30 3.27 4.97
CA CYS A 145 12.87 4.13 3.88
C CYS A 145 11.90 3.40 2.94
N VAL A 146 11.03 4.19 2.32
CA VAL A 146 10.24 3.76 1.17
C VAL A 146 10.70 4.58 -0.04
N LEU A 147 11.35 3.93 -1.00
CA LEU A 147 11.84 4.58 -2.21
C LEU A 147 10.95 4.17 -3.39
N MET A 148 10.22 5.12 -3.95
CA MET A 148 9.34 4.85 -5.09
C MET A 148 10.16 4.68 -6.38
N GLU A 149 9.44 4.42 -7.47
CA GLU A 149 10.03 4.03 -8.75
C GLU A 149 11.05 5.05 -9.28
N LYS A 150 12.19 4.55 -9.74
CA LYS A 150 13.28 5.34 -10.35
C LYS A 150 13.95 6.37 -9.43
N CYS A 151 13.85 6.19 -8.11
CA CYS A 151 14.65 7.00 -7.19
C CYS A 151 16.13 6.68 -7.32
N VAL A 152 16.96 7.71 -7.22
CA VAL A 152 18.43 7.59 -7.24
C VAL A 152 19.03 8.18 -5.98
N VAL A 153 19.61 7.33 -5.14
CA VAL A 153 20.36 7.74 -3.95
C VAL A 153 21.84 7.85 -4.32
N LYS A 154 22.33 9.08 -4.36
CA LYS A 154 23.69 9.40 -4.85
C LYS A 154 24.80 8.89 -3.94
N VAL A 155 26.00 8.84 -4.49
CA VAL A 155 27.23 8.42 -3.81
C VAL A 155 27.35 9.05 -2.42
N GLY A 156 27.49 8.21 -1.39
CA GLY A 156 27.69 8.63 0.01
C GLY A 156 26.47 9.28 0.69
N ALA A 157 25.34 9.42 0.02
CA ALA A 157 24.13 9.98 0.62
C ALA A 157 23.59 9.07 1.74
N ARG A 158 22.95 9.67 2.73
CA ARG A 158 22.30 8.94 3.84
C ARG A 158 20.85 9.33 3.93
N LEU A 159 19.97 8.34 3.85
CA LEU A 159 18.53 8.48 4.02
C LEU A 159 18.07 7.62 5.19
N GLU A 160 17.31 8.21 6.09
CA GLU A 160 16.75 7.53 7.24
C GLU A 160 15.33 8.04 7.53
N ASN A 161 14.36 7.13 7.66
CA ASN A 161 12.96 7.43 7.90
C ASN A 161 12.33 8.33 6.82
N VAL A 162 12.59 8.03 5.55
CA VAL A 162 12.19 8.88 4.41
C VAL A 162 11.27 8.10 3.47
N VAL A 163 10.26 8.79 2.96
CA VAL A 163 9.48 8.38 1.79
C VAL A 163 9.90 9.27 0.62
N CYS A 164 10.48 8.68 -0.41
CA CYS A 164 10.81 9.38 -1.65
C CYS A 164 9.79 9.03 -2.72
N ASP A 165 9.21 10.05 -3.34
CA ASP A 165 8.33 9.88 -4.50
C ASP A 165 9.13 9.44 -5.74
N LYS A 166 8.42 9.17 -6.84
CA LYS A 166 8.99 8.71 -8.10
C LYS A 166 9.98 9.72 -8.70
N ASN A 167 11.05 9.21 -9.32
CA ASN A 167 12.05 10.01 -10.04
C ASN A 167 12.83 11.02 -9.18
N VAL A 168 12.86 10.86 -7.87
CA VAL A 168 13.67 11.70 -6.96
C VAL A 168 15.15 11.33 -7.06
N THR A 169 16.01 12.36 -7.01
CA THR A 169 17.47 12.20 -7.06
C THR A 169 18.14 13.03 -5.97
#